data_024733a0d1ecc35c2120be2335393192
#
_entry.id   024733a0d1ecc35c2120be2335393192
#
_cell.length_a   1.000
_cell.length_b   1.000
_cell.length_c   1.000
_cell.angle_alpha   90.00
_cell.angle_beta   90.00
_cell.angle_gamma   90.00
#
_symmetry.space_group_name_H-M   'P 1'
#
loop_
_entity.id
_entity.type
_entity.pdbx_description
1 polymer ?
#
loop_
_entity_poly.entity_id
_entity_poly.type
_entity_poly.pdbx_seq_one_letter_code
_entity_poly.pdbx_strand_id
1 'polypeptide(L)'
;FARAVTERVRSHPLITVEEGEVTRIPESGNVIVASGPLTSDPLAEAIRAFFPESRTLNFYDAAAPLVTFESVDMENAFFASRYDRGTPDYINCPMTEEEYDAFWAELCAAQEAEVHGFEDKHVFEGCMPVEVMARRGKQTLCYGPLKPRGLNDPKTGKEPFAVVQLRRDNADGTIYNLVGFQTHLKWPEQRRGVSP
;
A
#
# COMPACT_ATOMS: atom_id res chain seq x y z
N PHE A 1 -6.91 -11.18 -19.07
CA PHE A 1 -6.07 -12.05 -18.22
C PHE A 1 -6.94 -12.87 -17.26
N ALA A 2 -7.71 -12.25 -16.34
CA ALA A 2 -8.47 -12.92 -15.29
C ALA A 2 -9.41 -14.02 -15.83
N ARG A 3 -10.21 -13.71 -16.88
CA ARG A 3 -11.11 -14.70 -17.49
C ARG A 3 -10.38 -15.94 -18.01
N ALA A 4 -9.24 -15.76 -18.70
CA ALA A 4 -8.48 -16.89 -19.23
C ALA A 4 -7.90 -17.80 -18.13
N VAL A 5 -7.49 -17.21 -17.00
CA VAL A 5 -7.03 -17.97 -15.82
C VAL A 5 -8.19 -18.73 -15.19
N THR A 6 -9.34 -18.08 -15.00
CA THR A 6 -10.55 -18.71 -14.46
C THR A 6 -11.00 -19.88 -15.30
N GLU A 7 -11.08 -19.71 -16.63
CA GLU A 7 -11.45 -20.76 -17.56
C GLU A 7 -10.49 -21.96 -17.48
N ARG A 8 -9.18 -21.68 -17.42
CA ARG A 8 -8.15 -22.73 -17.32
C ARG A 8 -8.23 -23.52 -16.01
N VAL A 9 -8.49 -22.84 -14.88
CA VAL A 9 -8.69 -23.49 -13.58
C VAL A 9 -9.95 -24.35 -13.60
N ARG A 10 -11.08 -23.79 -14.04
CA ARG A 10 -12.38 -24.49 -14.08
C ARG A 10 -12.41 -25.68 -15.03
N SER A 11 -11.64 -25.65 -16.11
CA SER A 11 -11.56 -26.74 -17.11
C SER A 11 -10.52 -27.80 -16.75
N HIS A 12 -9.74 -27.63 -15.69
CA HIS A 12 -8.68 -28.58 -15.36
C HIS A 12 -9.25 -29.86 -14.73
N PRO A 13 -8.91 -31.07 -15.23
CA PRO A 13 -9.56 -32.33 -14.83
C PRO A 13 -9.31 -32.74 -13.37
N LEU A 14 -8.28 -32.18 -12.74
CA LEU A 14 -7.93 -32.47 -11.34
C LEU A 14 -8.36 -31.33 -10.37
N ILE A 15 -9.12 -30.34 -10.82
CA ILE A 15 -9.56 -29.21 -9.99
C ILE A 15 -11.07 -29.20 -9.95
N THR A 16 -11.62 -29.23 -8.74
CA THR A 16 -13.04 -28.95 -8.50
C THR A 16 -13.15 -27.55 -7.89
N VAL A 17 -13.92 -26.68 -8.53
CA VAL A 17 -14.18 -25.32 -8.02
C VAL A 17 -15.54 -25.32 -7.33
N GLU A 18 -15.52 -25.03 -6.05
CA GLU A 18 -16.72 -24.82 -5.24
C GLU A 18 -16.88 -23.32 -4.93
N GLU A 19 -18.08 -22.79 -5.14
CA GLU A 19 -18.40 -21.38 -4.88
C GLU A 19 -19.18 -21.29 -3.57
N GLY A 20 -18.75 -20.40 -2.68
CA GLY A 20 -19.42 -20.17 -1.40
C GLY A 20 -18.51 -19.54 -0.38
N GLU A 21 -19.10 -19.10 0.72
CA GLU A 21 -18.33 -18.64 1.87
C GLU A 21 -17.73 -19.85 2.62
N VAL A 22 -16.43 -19.84 2.81
CA VAL A 22 -15.73 -20.83 3.64
C VAL A 22 -15.61 -20.25 5.06
N THR A 23 -16.30 -20.90 6.01
CA THR A 23 -16.32 -20.47 7.42
C THR A 23 -15.53 -21.39 8.35
N ARG A 24 -15.02 -22.53 7.84
CA ARG A 24 -14.28 -23.52 8.63
C ARG A 24 -13.10 -24.05 7.84
N ILE A 25 -12.06 -24.39 8.53
CA ILE A 25 -10.89 -25.08 7.93
C ILE A 25 -11.15 -26.60 8.00
N PRO A 26 -10.97 -27.34 6.89
CA PRO A 26 -11.08 -28.82 6.90
C PRO A 26 -10.13 -29.46 7.94
N GLU A 27 -10.61 -30.48 8.63
CA GLU A 27 -9.84 -31.17 9.67
C GLU A 27 -8.77 -32.11 9.09
N SER A 28 -8.85 -32.42 7.81
CA SER A 28 -7.94 -33.37 7.15
C SER A 28 -7.53 -32.88 5.77
N GLY A 29 -6.38 -33.37 5.30
CA GLY A 29 -5.80 -32.98 4.01
C GLY A 29 -4.84 -31.80 4.12
N ASN A 30 -4.28 -31.40 2.97
CA ASN A 30 -3.43 -30.22 2.88
C ASN A 30 -4.30 -29.00 2.54
N VAL A 31 -4.30 -28.00 3.41
CA VAL A 31 -5.13 -26.80 3.23
C VAL A 31 -4.24 -25.58 3.00
N ILE A 32 -4.59 -24.78 1.98
CA ILE A 32 -3.96 -23.48 1.71
C ILE A 32 -5.05 -22.42 1.84
N VAL A 33 -4.90 -21.50 2.78
CA VAL A 33 -5.78 -20.33 2.91
C VAL A 33 -5.11 -19.16 2.20
N ALA A 34 -5.76 -18.63 1.16
CA ALA A 34 -5.25 -17.53 0.35
C ALA A 34 -6.35 -16.47 0.10
N SER A 35 -7.20 -16.24 1.12
CA SER A 35 -8.37 -15.36 1.06
C SER A 35 -8.02 -13.87 1.05
N GLY A 36 -6.80 -13.50 1.46
CA GLY A 36 -6.33 -12.11 1.44
C GLY A 36 -6.91 -11.23 2.57
N PRO A 37 -6.79 -9.90 2.46
CA PRO A 37 -7.13 -8.97 3.54
C PRO A 37 -8.64 -8.86 3.81
N LEU A 38 -9.51 -9.23 2.86
CA LEU A 38 -10.96 -9.23 3.01
C LEU A 38 -11.52 -10.59 3.47
N THR A 39 -10.72 -11.36 4.22
CA THR A 39 -11.17 -12.61 4.83
C THR A 39 -12.36 -12.35 5.74
N SER A 40 -13.45 -13.12 5.57
CA SER A 40 -14.66 -12.97 6.39
C SER A 40 -14.40 -13.28 7.86
N ASP A 41 -15.18 -12.67 8.74
CA ASP A 41 -15.06 -12.82 10.19
C ASP A 41 -15.08 -14.28 10.64
N PRO A 42 -16.03 -15.13 10.17
CA PRO A 42 -16.06 -16.53 10.57
C PRO A 42 -14.81 -17.31 10.18
N LEU A 43 -14.26 -17.06 8.97
CA LEU A 43 -13.03 -17.72 8.55
C LEU A 43 -11.82 -17.21 9.32
N ALA A 44 -11.75 -15.92 9.61
CA ALA A 44 -10.68 -15.32 10.43
C ALA A 44 -10.65 -15.92 11.85
N GLU A 45 -11.82 -16.11 12.46
CA GLU A 45 -11.93 -16.79 13.77
C GLU A 45 -11.50 -18.26 13.70
N ALA A 46 -11.92 -18.98 12.64
CA ALA A 46 -11.50 -20.36 12.44
C ALA A 46 -9.97 -20.48 12.27
N ILE A 47 -9.33 -19.53 11.59
CA ILE A 47 -7.86 -19.49 11.49
C ILE A 47 -7.22 -19.21 12.85
N ARG A 48 -7.74 -18.23 13.61
CA ARG A 48 -7.22 -17.90 14.96
C ARG A 48 -7.24 -19.08 15.92
N ALA A 49 -8.25 -19.92 15.81
CA ALA A 49 -8.37 -21.12 16.67
C ALA A 49 -7.18 -22.09 16.55
N PHE A 50 -6.48 -22.09 15.41
CA PHE A 50 -5.25 -22.89 15.23
C PHE A 50 -4.00 -22.26 15.89
N PHE A 51 -4.07 -20.98 16.23
CA PHE A 51 -2.94 -20.22 16.77
C PHE A 51 -3.32 -19.45 18.04
N PRO A 52 -3.76 -20.12 19.12
CA PRO A 52 -4.32 -19.47 20.30
C PRO A 52 -3.32 -18.54 21.02
N GLU A 53 -2.03 -18.77 20.85
CA GLU A 53 -0.96 -17.96 21.45
C GLU A 53 -0.47 -16.85 20.50
N SER A 54 -0.89 -16.85 19.23
CA SER A 54 -0.45 -15.88 18.25
C SER A 54 -1.34 -14.64 18.28
N ARG A 55 -0.74 -13.49 18.59
CA ARG A 55 -1.39 -12.17 18.51
C ARG A 55 -1.24 -11.53 17.13
N THR A 56 -0.79 -12.27 16.12
CA THR A 56 -0.26 -11.73 14.85
C THR A 56 -1.08 -12.08 13.62
N LEU A 57 -2.34 -12.46 13.74
CA LEU A 57 -3.20 -12.57 12.56
C LEU A 57 -3.83 -11.22 12.27
N ASN A 58 -3.20 -10.46 11.40
CA ASN A 58 -3.64 -9.12 11.02
C ASN A 58 -4.10 -9.13 9.57
N PHE A 59 -5.30 -8.63 9.33
CA PHE A 59 -5.83 -8.37 7.99
C PHE A 59 -5.88 -6.86 7.78
N TYR A 60 -5.29 -6.37 6.69
CA TYR A 60 -5.27 -4.95 6.36
C TYR A 60 -6.00 -4.71 5.05
N ASP A 61 -7.00 -3.87 5.12
CA ASP A 61 -7.71 -3.33 3.95
C ASP A 61 -7.28 -1.87 3.69
N ALA A 62 -5.98 -1.63 3.68
CA ALA A 62 -5.42 -0.34 3.35
C ALA A 62 -5.02 -0.30 1.88
N ALA A 63 -5.59 0.63 1.13
CA ALA A 63 -5.28 0.86 -0.27
C ALA A 63 -4.35 2.08 -0.44
N ALA A 64 -3.43 2.02 -1.38
CA ALA A 64 -2.65 3.18 -1.76
C ALA A 64 -3.53 4.13 -2.62
N PRO A 65 -3.49 5.46 -2.37
CA PRO A 65 -4.19 6.43 -3.20
C PRO A 65 -3.73 6.38 -4.65
N LEU A 66 -4.68 6.63 -5.55
CA LEU A 66 -4.43 6.79 -6.99
C LEU A 66 -4.55 8.26 -7.35
N VAL A 67 -3.64 8.72 -8.21
CA VAL A 67 -3.66 10.06 -8.80
C VAL A 67 -3.65 9.98 -10.32
N THR A 68 -4.23 10.97 -10.99
CA THR A 68 -4.10 11.07 -12.45
C THR A 68 -2.78 11.75 -12.81
N PHE A 69 -2.20 11.40 -13.95
CA PHE A 69 -0.98 12.05 -14.44
C PHE A 69 -1.12 13.56 -14.54
N GLU A 70 -2.30 14.04 -14.97
CA GLU A 70 -2.60 15.46 -15.12
C GLU A 70 -2.60 16.24 -13.79
N SER A 71 -2.81 15.55 -12.66
CA SER A 71 -2.77 16.16 -11.33
C SER A 71 -1.35 16.25 -10.75
N VAL A 72 -0.35 15.68 -11.42
CA VAL A 72 1.04 15.72 -10.96
C VAL A 72 1.72 16.97 -11.50
N ASP A 73 2.28 17.78 -10.61
CA ASP A 73 3.11 18.93 -10.99
C ASP A 73 4.47 18.44 -11.53
N MET A 74 4.51 18.26 -12.87
CA MET A 74 5.73 17.82 -13.56
C MET A 74 6.80 18.90 -13.66
N GLU A 75 6.53 20.15 -13.26
CA GLU A 75 7.58 21.15 -13.11
C GLU A 75 8.46 20.85 -11.89
N ASN A 76 7.89 20.25 -10.84
CA ASN A 76 8.59 19.90 -9.61
C ASN A 76 8.79 18.39 -9.42
N ALA A 77 8.35 17.57 -10.34
CA ALA A 77 8.56 16.12 -10.34
C ALA A 77 9.44 15.67 -11.53
N PHE A 78 10.02 14.49 -11.44
CA PHE A 78 10.89 13.94 -12.47
C PHE A 78 10.78 12.43 -12.61
N PHE A 79 10.99 11.93 -13.83
CA PHE A 79 11.09 10.51 -14.07
C PHE A 79 12.50 9.99 -13.74
N ALA A 80 12.59 8.99 -12.88
CA ALA A 80 13.84 8.29 -12.62
C ALA A 80 13.59 6.90 -12.01
N SER A 81 14.60 6.06 -12.09
CA SER A 81 14.73 4.84 -11.29
C SER A 81 15.85 5.00 -10.26
N ARG A 82 15.75 4.30 -9.13
CA ARG A 82 16.79 4.38 -8.09
C ARG A 82 18.13 3.89 -8.61
N TYR A 83 19.17 4.66 -8.33
CA TYR A 83 20.54 4.35 -8.76
C TYR A 83 20.71 4.23 -10.29
N ASP A 84 19.82 4.87 -11.07
CA ASP A 84 19.77 4.80 -12.54
C ASP A 84 19.72 3.35 -13.08
N ARG A 85 19.05 2.46 -12.34
CA ARG A 85 18.93 1.05 -12.72
C ARG A 85 17.62 0.79 -13.47
N GLY A 86 17.73 0.31 -14.70
CA GLY A 86 16.60 0.01 -15.57
C GLY A 86 16.00 1.24 -16.22
N THR A 87 14.70 1.19 -16.50
CA THR A 87 13.96 2.29 -17.13
C THR A 87 13.43 3.29 -16.09
N PRO A 88 13.30 4.58 -16.41
CA PRO A 88 12.80 5.60 -15.49
C PRO A 88 11.26 5.51 -15.36
N ASP A 89 10.77 4.42 -14.76
CA ASP A 89 9.34 4.08 -14.74
C ASP A 89 8.56 4.78 -13.60
N TYR A 90 9.26 5.45 -12.69
CA TYR A 90 8.64 6.13 -11.56
C TYR A 90 8.69 7.64 -11.73
N ILE A 91 7.58 8.31 -11.41
CA ILE A 91 7.61 9.75 -11.16
C ILE A 91 8.03 9.95 -9.72
N ASN A 92 8.99 10.84 -9.49
CA ASN A 92 9.52 11.17 -8.18
C ASN A 92 9.18 12.61 -7.85
N CYS A 93 8.45 12.82 -6.75
CA CYS A 93 8.08 14.12 -6.24
C CYS A 93 8.98 14.44 -5.04
N PRO A 94 10.04 15.23 -5.22
CA PRO A 94 10.97 15.58 -4.16
C PRO A 94 10.33 16.55 -3.17
N MET A 95 10.77 16.51 -1.92
CA MET A 95 10.41 17.46 -0.87
C MET A 95 11.66 18.00 -0.20
N THR A 96 11.63 19.29 0.13
CA THR A 96 12.55 19.91 1.08
C THR A 96 12.22 19.46 2.50
N GLU A 97 13.05 19.83 3.48
CA GLU A 97 12.78 19.53 4.90
C GLU A 97 11.51 20.22 5.39
N GLU A 98 11.32 21.48 4.99
CA GLU A 98 10.17 22.29 5.37
C GLU A 98 8.85 21.72 4.80
N GLU A 99 8.86 21.31 3.53
CA GLU A 99 7.71 20.68 2.89
C GLU A 99 7.39 19.32 3.53
N TYR A 100 8.42 18.53 3.83
CA TYR A 100 8.25 17.29 4.53
C TYR A 100 7.66 17.48 5.94
N ASP A 101 8.13 18.47 6.67
CA ASP A 101 7.64 18.78 8.01
C ASP A 101 6.16 19.15 8.01
N ALA A 102 5.74 19.98 7.05
CA ALA A 102 4.34 20.32 6.86
C ALA A 102 3.50 19.09 6.50
N PHE A 103 3.97 18.29 5.53
CA PHE A 103 3.31 17.05 5.13
C PHE A 103 3.17 16.07 6.29
N TRP A 104 4.25 15.83 7.05
CA TRP A 104 4.24 14.92 8.19
C TRP A 104 3.25 15.36 9.28
N ALA A 105 3.21 16.66 9.59
CA ALA A 105 2.29 17.22 10.58
C ALA A 105 0.83 17.02 10.16
N GLU A 106 0.49 17.31 8.90
CA GLU A 106 -0.84 17.12 8.34
C GLU A 106 -1.23 15.64 8.34
N LEU A 107 -0.32 14.75 7.96
CA LEU A 107 -0.54 13.30 7.96
C LEU A 107 -0.82 12.75 9.36
N CYS A 108 -0.08 13.23 10.37
CA CYS A 108 -0.30 12.85 11.77
C CYS A 108 -1.62 13.34 12.34
N ALA A 109 -2.12 14.50 11.87
CA ALA A 109 -3.37 15.11 12.31
C ALA A 109 -4.61 14.60 11.55
N ALA A 110 -4.40 13.89 10.43
CA ALA A 110 -5.46 13.44 9.55
C ALA A 110 -6.39 12.42 10.22
N GLN A 111 -7.67 12.43 9.85
CA GLN A 111 -8.68 11.54 10.38
C GLN A 111 -8.69 10.20 9.62
N GLU A 112 -8.70 9.12 10.38
CA GLU A 112 -8.84 7.77 9.85
C GLU A 112 -10.32 7.37 9.70
N ALA A 113 -10.60 6.48 8.75
CA ALA A 113 -11.88 5.79 8.67
C ALA A 113 -12.04 4.84 9.86
N GLU A 114 -13.27 4.49 10.20
CA GLU A 114 -13.50 3.46 11.20
C GLU A 114 -12.97 2.12 10.67
N VAL A 115 -12.06 1.54 11.45
CA VAL A 115 -11.43 0.26 11.15
C VAL A 115 -12.34 -0.84 11.68
N HIS A 116 -12.69 -1.82 10.84
CA HIS A 116 -13.47 -2.98 11.27
C HIS A 116 -12.68 -3.82 12.29
N GLY A 117 -13.37 -4.37 13.29
CA GLY A 117 -12.85 -4.91 14.54
C GLY A 117 -11.76 -6.00 14.54
N PHE A 118 -11.16 -6.32 13.38
CA PHE A 118 -10.03 -7.24 13.24
C PHE A 118 -8.67 -6.56 13.06
N GLU A 119 -8.65 -5.26 12.84
CA GLU A 119 -7.42 -4.50 12.67
C GLU A 119 -6.84 -4.18 14.05
N ASP A 120 -6.08 -5.12 14.57
CA ASP A 120 -5.36 -4.92 15.82
C ASP A 120 -4.24 -3.91 15.60
N LYS A 121 -3.94 -3.10 16.63
CA LYS A 121 -2.92 -2.03 16.60
C LYS A 121 -1.48 -2.54 16.37
N HIS A 122 -1.30 -3.83 16.21
CA HIS A 122 -0.01 -4.49 15.95
C HIS A 122 0.16 -4.80 14.47
N VAL A 123 0.73 -3.88 13.74
CA VAL A 123 0.86 -3.87 12.27
C VAL A 123 2.13 -4.59 11.83
N PHE A 124 2.03 -5.49 10.85
CA PHE A 124 3.19 -6.03 10.15
C PHE A 124 3.84 -4.91 9.31
N GLU A 125 5.14 -4.69 9.48
CA GLU A 125 5.86 -3.53 8.93
C GLU A 125 5.70 -3.33 7.42
N GLY A 126 5.54 -4.40 6.64
CA GLY A 126 5.45 -4.32 5.18
C GLY A 126 4.13 -3.79 4.62
N CYS A 127 3.06 -3.76 5.44
CA CYS A 127 1.73 -3.29 5.02
C CYS A 127 1.18 -2.19 5.93
N MET A 128 2.06 -1.57 6.72
CA MET A 128 1.66 -0.55 7.68
C MET A 128 1.12 0.69 6.98
N PRO A 129 -0.04 1.22 7.39
CA PRO A 129 -0.55 2.48 6.89
C PRO A 129 0.44 3.62 7.11
N VAL A 130 0.53 4.51 6.14
CA VAL A 130 1.52 5.60 6.12
C VAL A 130 1.37 6.53 7.33
N GLU A 131 0.15 6.82 7.77
CA GLU A 131 -0.16 7.62 8.96
C GLU A 131 0.30 6.93 10.26
N VAL A 132 0.22 5.60 10.33
CA VAL A 132 0.72 4.82 11.46
C VAL A 132 2.25 4.87 11.52
N MET A 133 2.90 4.76 10.36
CA MET A 133 4.36 4.94 10.26
C MET A 133 4.78 6.34 10.68
N ALA A 134 4.06 7.38 10.22
CA ALA A 134 4.35 8.77 10.56
C ALA A 134 4.32 9.04 12.07
N ARG A 135 3.37 8.46 12.79
CA ARG A 135 3.23 8.61 14.25
C ARG A 135 4.31 7.89 15.06
N ARG A 136 5.05 6.95 14.46
CA ARG A 136 6.20 6.29 15.13
C ARG A 136 7.41 7.21 15.28
N GLY A 137 7.48 8.27 14.50
CA GLY A 137 8.53 9.27 14.60
C GLY A 137 8.68 10.07 13.31
N LYS A 138 9.07 11.34 13.45
CA LYS A 138 9.15 12.29 12.34
C LYS A 138 9.97 11.79 11.14
N GLN A 139 11.08 11.07 11.37
CA GLN A 139 11.94 10.59 10.30
C GLN A 139 11.59 9.17 9.79
N THR A 140 10.60 8.50 10.37
CA THR A 140 10.29 7.11 10.02
C THR A 140 10.01 6.94 8.53
N LEU A 141 9.26 7.86 7.93
CA LEU A 141 8.92 7.80 6.51
C LEU A 141 10.15 7.98 5.59
N CYS A 142 11.14 8.77 5.99
CA CYS A 142 12.38 8.98 5.23
C CYS A 142 13.28 7.73 5.17
N TYR A 143 13.09 6.79 6.08
CA TYR A 143 13.75 5.46 6.05
C TYR A 143 12.85 4.38 5.43
N GLY A 144 11.58 4.70 5.18
CA GLY A 144 10.54 3.84 4.62
C GLY A 144 10.10 4.30 3.21
N PRO A 145 8.80 4.57 3.03
CA PRO A 145 8.23 4.86 1.72
C PRO A 145 8.74 6.15 1.07
N LEU A 146 9.17 7.14 1.85
CA LEU A 146 9.67 8.42 1.34
C LEU A 146 11.21 8.51 1.29
N LYS A 147 11.88 7.37 1.34
CA LYS A 147 13.35 7.33 1.32
C LYS A 147 13.90 7.98 0.05
N PRO A 148 14.78 9.00 0.14
CA PRO A 148 15.32 9.69 -1.02
C PRO A 148 16.50 8.97 -1.67
N ARG A 149 17.13 8.04 -0.96
CA ARG A 149 18.40 7.42 -1.33
C ARG A 149 18.41 6.84 -2.74
N GLY A 150 19.41 7.24 -3.53
CA GLY A 150 19.62 6.81 -4.91
C GLY A 150 18.73 7.54 -5.93
N LEU A 151 18.15 8.67 -5.55
CA LEU A 151 17.40 9.56 -6.42
C LEU A 151 17.99 10.96 -6.31
N ASN A 152 18.54 11.48 -7.40
CA ASN A 152 19.03 12.84 -7.46
C ASN A 152 18.01 13.70 -8.20
N ASP A 153 17.61 14.80 -7.59
CA ASP A 153 16.76 15.79 -8.24
C ASP A 153 17.53 16.45 -9.39
N PRO A 154 17.05 16.38 -10.63
CA PRO A 154 17.74 16.99 -11.78
C PRO A 154 17.96 18.50 -11.66
N LYS A 155 17.12 19.21 -10.90
CA LYS A 155 17.22 20.65 -10.70
C LYS A 155 18.37 21.04 -9.78
N THR A 156 18.59 20.25 -8.73
CA THR A 156 19.59 20.56 -7.69
C THR A 156 20.85 19.71 -7.83
N GLY A 157 20.78 18.58 -8.52
CA GLY A 157 21.85 17.59 -8.63
C GLY A 157 22.10 16.82 -7.32
N LYS A 158 21.23 16.96 -6.32
CA LYS A 158 21.39 16.36 -4.98
C LYS A 158 20.23 15.45 -4.64
N GLU A 159 20.47 14.54 -3.69
CA GLU A 159 19.37 13.81 -3.06
C GLU A 159 18.48 14.79 -2.29
N PRO A 160 17.13 14.79 -2.50
CA PRO A 160 16.20 15.61 -1.73
C PRO A 160 16.09 15.10 -0.28
N PHE A 161 15.39 15.84 0.57
CA PHE A 161 15.15 15.42 1.96
C PHE A 161 14.25 14.17 2.03
N ALA A 162 13.17 14.18 1.25
CA ALA A 162 12.25 13.05 1.10
C ALA A 162 11.70 12.99 -0.34
N VAL A 163 11.17 11.86 -0.77
CA VAL A 163 10.60 11.67 -2.11
C VAL A 163 9.34 10.81 -2.05
N VAL A 164 8.24 11.32 -2.56
CA VAL A 164 7.07 10.48 -2.91
C VAL A 164 7.32 9.86 -4.28
N GLN A 165 7.23 8.55 -4.38
CA GLN A 165 7.32 7.85 -5.66
C GLN A 165 5.93 7.45 -6.16
N LEU A 166 5.66 7.74 -7.43
CA LEU A 166 4.44 7.34 -8.11
C LEU A 166 4.77 6.25 -9.12
N ARG A 167 4.04 5.15 -9.07
CA ARG A 167 4.18 4.04 -10.00
C ARG A 167 2.99 4.01 -10.94
N ARG A 168 3.26 3.85 -12.23
CA ARG A 168 2.22 3.67 -13.25
C ARG A 168 1.31 2.49 -12.91
N ASP A 169 -0.01 2.73 -12.91
CA ASP A 169 -1.01 1.73 -12.57
C ASP A 169 -1.71 1.14 -13.81
N ASN A 170 -1.77 1.89 -14.91
CA ASN A 170 -2.37 1.45 -16.18
C ASN A 170 -1.40 1.54 -17.36
N ALA A 171 -1.70 0.82 -18.44
CA ALA A 171 -0.86 0.77 -19.63
C ALA A 171 -0.71 2.14 -20.33
N ASP A 172 -1.76 2.96 -20.28
CA ASP A 172 -1.79 4.27 -20.94
C ASP A 172 -1.00 5.36 -20.18
N GLY A 173 -0.57 5.06 -18.94
CA GLY A 173 0.19 6.01 -18.13
C GLY A 173 -0.62 7.22 -17.66
N THR A 174 -1.93 7.08 -17.54
CA THR A 174 -2.83 8.15 -17.09
C THR A 174 -3.14 8.08 -15.59
N ILE A 175 -2.87 6.93 -14.94
CA ILE A 175 -3.12 6.69 -13.52
C ILE A 175 -1.85 6.17 -12.86
N TYR A 176 -1.55 6.73 -11.70
CA TYR A 176 -0.41 6.37 -10.87
C TYR A 176 -0.82 6.10 -9.44
N ASN A 177 -0.19 5.11 -8.81
CA ASN A 177 -0.35 4.87 -7.38
C ASN A 177 0.83 5.43 -6.57
N LEU A 178 0.56 5.87 -5.35
CA LEU A 178 1.57 6.32 -4.41
C LEU A 178 2.23 5.10 -3.77
N VAL A 179 3.52 4.93 -4.02
CA VAL A 179 4.27 3.75 -3.55
C VAL A 179 4.45 3.79 -2.04
N GLY A 180 3.97 2.75 -1.36
CA GLY A 180 4.09 2.63 0.10
C GLY A 180 3.13 3.50 0.90
N PHE A 181 2.09 4.05 0.27
CA PHE A 181 1.06 4.87 0.89
C PHE A 181 -0.23 4.11 1.18
N GLN A 182 -0.16 2.86 1.59
CA GLN A 182 -1.34 2.21 2.14
C GLN A 182 -1.88 3.08 3.27
N THR A 183 -3.18 3.36 3.28
CA THR A 183 -3.77 4.31 4.22
C THR A 183 -5.20 3.94 4.60
N HIS A 184 -5.56 4.24 5.85
CA HIS A 184 -6.94 4.24 6.36
C HIS A 184 -7.53 5.65 6.44
N LEU A 185 -6.84 6.65 5.92
CA LEU A 185 -7.34 8.02 5.97
C LEU A 185 -8.68 8.13 5.25
N LYS A 186 -9.58 8.92 5.81
CA LYS A 186 -10.84 9.29 5.15
C LYS A 186 -10.54 9.97 3.81
N TRP A 187 -11.41 9.74 2.82
CA TRP A 187 -11.24 10.31 1.48
C TRP A 187 -10.97 11.82 1.43
N PRO A 188 -11.65 12.69 2.22
CA PRO A 188 -11.34 14.10 2.26
C PRO A 188 -9.91 14.41 2.74
N GLU A 189 -9.40 13.62 3.69
CA GLU A 189 -8.05 13.74 4.23
C GLU A 189 -6.99 13.35 3.19
N GLN A 190 -7.25 12.29 2.44
CA GLN A 190 -6.36 11.88 1.34
C GLN A 190 -6.23 12.99 0.29
N ARG A 191 -7.35 13.64 -0.08
CA ARG A 191 -7.32 14.77 -1.01
C ARG A 191 -6.52 15.94 -0.48
N ARG A 192 -6.67 16.27 0.80
CA ARG A 192 -5.95 17.39 1.44
C ARG A 192 -4.44 17.14 1.48
N GLY A 193 -4.00 15.92 1.78
CA GLY A 193 -2.59 15.58 1.91
C GLY A 193 -1.87 15.36 0.58
N VAL A 194 -2.59 15.20 -0.54
CA VAL A 194 -2.03 14.89 -1.87
C VAL A 194 -2.24 16.03 -2.88
N SER A 195 -3.13 16.98 -2.57
CA SER A 195 -3.32 18.16 -3.41
C SER A 195 -2.38 19.29 -2.95
N PRO A 196 -1.76 20.00 -3.89
CA PRO A 196 -0.97 21.18 -3.62
C PRO A 196 -1.80 22.31 -3.04
#